data_fa4f1906898f56a87c21012f011c72f6
#
_entry.id   fa4f1906898f56a87c21012f011c72f6
#
_cell.length_a   1.000
_cell.length_b   1.000
_cell.length_c   1.000
_cell.angle_alpha   90.00
_cell.angle_beta   90.00
_cell.angle_gamma   90.00
#
_symmetry.space_group_name_H-M   'P 1'
#
loop_
_entity.id
_entity.type
_entity.pdbx_description
1 polymer ?
#
loop_
_entity_poly.entity_id
_entity_poly.type
_entity_poly.pdbx_seq_one_letter_code
_entity_poly.pdbx_strand_id
1 'polypeptide(L)'
;PGFAPGRVIANMPGYQLFDSLAVEAGGKVCVATIINGGITAFDPDGSTEHFPVPDLVVTNICFGGADMRTAWITASATGKLYRCTWPRPGLKLNFNA
;
A
#
# COMPACT_ATOMS: atom_id res chain seq x y z
N PRO A 1 -2.92 27.87 15.22
CA PRO A 1 -2.88 27.49 13.83
C PRO A 1 -3.51 26.14 13.62
N GLY A 2 -4.33 26.00 12.63
CA GLY A 2 -4.94 24.76 12.28
C GLY A 2 -4.02 23.90 11.40
N PHE A 3 -4.55 22.77 11.00
CA PHE A 3 -3.89 21.89 10.05
C PHE A 3 -3.94 22.54 8.66
N ALA A 4 -2.78 22.75 8.09
CA ALA A 4 -2.69 23.24 6.71
C ALA A 4 -2.66 22.02 5.77
N PRO A 5 -3.62 21.89 4.85
CA PRO A 5 -3.61 20.75 3.96
C PRO A 5 -2.38 20.78 3.06
N GLY A 6 -1.78 19.61 2.88
CA GLY A 6 -0.69 19.44 1.97
C GLY A 6 -1.18 19.29 0.53
N ARG A 7 -0.31 18.81 -0.32
CA ARG A 7 -0.62 18.56 -1.72
C ARG A 7 -1.34 17.23 -1.89
N VAL A 8 -2.37 17.19 -2.72
CA VAL A 8 -2.96 15.92 -3.16
C VAL A 8 -2.01 15.26 -4.15
N ILE A 9 -1.54 14.04 -3.81
CA ILE A 9 -0.60 13.30 -4.67
C ILE A 9 -1.33 12.74 -5.89
N ALA A 10 -2.49 12.09 -5.67
CA ALA A 10 -3.22 11.43 -6.75
C ALA A 10 -4.64 11.12 -6.32
N ASN A 11 -5.50 10.92 -7.31
CA ASN A 11 -6.84 10.37 -7.14
C ASN A 11 -6.99 9.16 -8.07
N MET A 12 -7.79 8.18 -7.63
CA MET A 12 -8.10 7.04 -8.47
C MET A 12 -9.41 7.29 -9.21
N PRO A 13 -9.52 6.86 -10.48
CA PRO A 13 -10.78 6.95 -11.21
C PRO A 13 -11.80 5.97 -10.64
N GLY A 14 -13.08 6.28 -10.79
CA GLY A 14 -14.18 5.46 -10.30
C GLY A 14 -14.34 5.56 -8.79
N TYR A 15 -15.14 4.66 -8.24
CA TYR A 15 -15.39 4.60 -6.81
C TYR A 15 -14.35 3.72 -6.13
N GLN A 16 -13.44 4.35 -5.40
CA GLN A 16 -12.36 3.66 -4.70
C GLN A 16 -12.31 4.12 -3.26
N LEU A 17 -12.03 3.18 -2.36
CA LEU A 17 -11.82 3.49 -0.94
C LEU A 17 -10.39 3.07 -0.59
N PHE A 18 -9.69 3.95 0.11
CA PHE A 18 -8.34 3.67 0.59
C PHE A 18 -8.37 3.31 2.08
N ASP A 19 -7.54 2.37 2.46
CA ASP A 19 -7.34 2.01 3.85
C ASP A 19 -5.88 2.28 4.22
N SER A 20 -5.22 1.38 4.88
CA SER A 20 -3.86 1.58 5.38
C SER A 20 -2.83 1.65 4.27
N LEU A 21 -1.68 2.21 4.57
CA LEU A 21 -0.60 2.36 3.62
C LEU A 21 0.75 2.00 4.24
N ALA A 22 1.71 1.71 3.35
CA ALA A 22 3.12 1.56 3.70
C ALA A 22 3.96 2.21 2.61
N VAL A 23 5.18 2.61 2.94
CA VAL A 23 6.05 3.36 2.04
C VAL A 23 7.21 2.46 1.60
N GLU A 24 7.52 2.47 0.30
CA GLU A 24 8.72 1.84 -0.23
C GLU A 24 9.96 2.70 0.03
N ALA A 25 11.12 2.07 0.07
CA ALA A 25 12.37 2.79 0.30
C ALA A 25 12.65 3.87 -0.74
N GLY A 26 12.19 3.67 -1.98
CA GLY A 26 12.32 4.63 -3.06
C GLY A 26 11.30 5.76 -3.05
N GLY A 27 10.35 5.75 -2.11
CA GLY A 27 9.40 6.83 -1.93
C GLY A 27 8.00 6.56 -2.48
N LYS A 28 7.74 5.42 -3.12
CA LYS A 28 6.37 5.08 -3.52
C LYS A 28 5.53 4.79 -2.30
N VAL A 29 4.27 5.24 -2.33
CA VAL A 29 3.30 4.99 -1.26
C VAL A 29 2.37 3.88 -1.71
N CYS A 30 2.38 2.75 -1.01
CA CYS A 30 1.55 1.59 -1.31
C CYS A 30 0.31 1.63 -0.45
N VAL A 31 -0.86 1.74 -1.07
CA VAL A 31 -2.13 1.93 -0.39
C VAL A 31 -3.02 0.72 -0.59
N ALA A 32 -3.56 0.19 0.50
CA ALA A 32 -4.57 -0.86 0.41
C ALA A 32 -5.84 -0.27 -0.19
N THR A 33 -6.31 -0.87 -1.28
CA THR A 33 -7.41 -0.35 -2.08
C THR A 33 -8.61 -1.27 -1.96
N ILE A 34 -9.71 -0.73 -1.46
CA ILE A 34 -10.99 -1.43 -1.34
C ILE A 34 -11.78 -1.17 -2.62
N ILE A 35 -12.64 -2.10 -2.99
CA ILE A 35 -13.43 -2.15 -4.22
C ILE A 35 -12.60 -2.67 -5.40
N ASN A 36 -11.50 -2.02 -5.74
CA ASN A 36 -10.62 -2.50 -6.81
C ASN A 36 -9.74 -3.68 -6.37
N GLY A 37 -9.75 -4.00 -5.09
CA GLY A 37 -9.16 -5.23 -4.54
C GLY A 37 -7.68 -5.39 -4.80
N GLY A 38 -6.83 -4.71 -4.04
CA GLY A 38 -5.38 -4.86 -4.19
C GLY A 38 -4.60 -3.77 -3.51
N ILE A 39 -3.35 -3.66 -3.92
CA ILE A 39 -2.44 -2.61 -3.46
C ILE A 39 -2.14 -1.70 -4.64
N THR A 40 -2.32 -0.40 -4.44
CA THR A 40 -1.96 0.59 -5.45
C THR A 40 -0.73 1.36 -4.98
N ALA A 41 0.33 1.31 -5.76
CA ALA A 41 1.56 2.03 -5.47
C ALA A 41 1.53 3.37 -6.19
N PHE A 42 1.64 4.45 -5.44
CA PHE A 42 1.63 5.82 -5.96
C PHE A 42 3.04 6.39 -5.94
N ASP A 43 3.52 6.85 -7.09
CA ASP A 43 4.74 7.63 -7.16
C ASP A 43 4.45 9.07 -6.74
N PRO A 44 5.43 9.80 -6.17
CA PRO A 44 5.23 11.22 -5.85
C PRO A 44 4.77 12.11 -7.02
N ASP A 45 5.01 11.69 -8.27
CA ASP A 45 4.53 12.42 -9.45
C ASP A 45 3.06 12.11 -9.79
N GLY A 46 2.41 11.23 -9.03
CA GLY A 46 1.01 10.85 -9.24
C GLY A 46 0.80 9.61 -10.10
N SER A 47 1.85 9.04 -10.70
CA SER A 47 1.71 7.80 -11.46
C SER A 47 1.41 6.64 -10.53
N THR A 48 0.69 5.63 -11.03
CA THR A 48 0.20 4.51 -10.23
C THR A 48 0.54 3.18 -10.84
N GLU A 49 0.69 2.18 -9.96
CA GLU A 49 0.83 0.78 -10.36
C GLU A 49 -0.06 -0.04 -9.43
N HIS A 50 -0.97 -0.83 -9.99
CA HIS A 50 -1.92 -1.61 -9.20
C HIS A 50 -1.51 -3.08 -9.17
N PHE A 51 -1.47 -3.64 -7.97
CA PHE A 51 -1.18 -5.06 -7.74
C PHE A 51 -2.48 -5.73 -7.27
N PRO A 52 -3.20 -6.45 -8.14
CA PRO A 52 -4.47 -7.05 -7.75
C PRO A 52 -4.28 -8.18 -6.73
N VAL A 53 -5.19 -8.22 -5.77
CA VAL A 53 -5.30 -9.31 -4.79
C VAL A 53 -6.71 -9.88 -4.95
N PRO A 54 -6.90 -11.21 -4.89
CA PRO A 54 -8.23 -11.80 -5.10
C PRO A 54 -9.16 -11.59 -3.89
N ASP A 55 -9.39 -10.34 -3.54
CA ASP A 55 -10.27 -9.93 -2.44
C ASP A 55 -10.65 -8.47 -2.66
N LEU A 56 -11.94 -8.15 -2.52
CA LEU A 56 -12.41 -6.79 -2.72
C LEU A 56 -12.12 -5.87 -1.55
N VAL A 57 -11.79 -6.43 -0.37
CA VAL A 57 -11.57 -5.64 0.85
C VAL A 57 -10.15 -5.87 1.34
N VAL A 58 -9.20 -5.29 0.62
CA VAL A 58 -7.79 -5.28 1.02
C VAL A 58 -7.57 -4.10 1.93
N THR A 59 -7.09 -4.35 3.16
CA THR A 59 -7.12 -3.33 4.21
C THR A 59 -5.75 -2.88 4.67
N ASN A 60 -4.70 -3.67 4.46
CA ASN A 60 -3.37 -3.27 4.92
C ASN A 60 -2.28 -3.97 4.14
N ILE A 61 -1.10 -3.35 4.15
CA ILE A 61 0.15 -3.93 3.67
C ILE A 61 1.27 -3.49 4.61
N CYS A 62 2.20 -4.40 4.90
CA CYS A 62 3.44 -4.04 5.56
C CYS A 62 4.62 -4.78 4.94
N PHE A 63 5.80 -4.24 5.13
CA PHE A 63 7.04 -4.79 4.59
C PHE A 63 7.95 -5.28 5.71
N GLY A 64 8.72 -6.31 5.41
CA GLY A 64 9.70 -6.84 6.34
C GLY A 64 10.66 -7.78 5.65
N GLY A 65 11.33 -8.61 6.47
CA GLY A 65 12.39 -9.47 5.99
C GLY A 65 13.74 -8.76 5.96
N ALA A 66 14.80 -9.52 5.72
CA ALA A 66 16.16 -8.98 5.77
C ALA A 66 16.40 -7.91 4.72
N ASP A 67 15.78 -8.06 3.53
CA ASP A 67 15.90 -7.13 2.41
C ASP A 67 14.71 -6.19 2.30
N MET A 68 13.76 -6.24 3.24
CA MET A 68 12.52 -5.44 3.24
C MET A 68 11.63 -5.67 2.02
N ARG A 69 11.75 -6.82 1.37
CA ARG A 69 10.96 -7.14 0.17
C ARG A 69 9.89 -8.18 0.43
N THR A 70 9.70 -8.60 1.66
CA THR A 70 8.57 -9.46 2.01
C THR A 70 7.39 -8.56 2.37
N ALA A 71 6.28 -8.72 1.65
CA ALA A 71 5.05 -7.99 1.91
C ALA A 71 4.01 -8.92 2.52
N TRP A 72 3.31 -8.44 3.56
CA TRP A 72 2.15 -9.10 4.13
C TRP A 72 0.94 -8.23 3.89
N ILE A 73 -0.12 -8.83 3.36
CA ILE A 73 -1.32 -8.12 2.91
C ILE A 73 -2.54 -8.76 3.57
N THR A 74 -3.36 -7.94 4.24
CA THR A 74 -4.60 -8.42 4.85
C THR A 74 -5.75 -8.30 3.86
N ALA A 75 -6.44 -9.41 3.64
CA ALA A 75 -7.56 -9.53 2.72
C ALA A 75 -8.81 -9.85 3.55
N SER A 76 -9.59 -8.82 3.92
CA SER A 76 -10.57 -8.90 4.98
C SER A 76 -11.88 -9.57 4.56
N ALA A 77 -12.27 -9.48 3.28
CA ALA A 77 -13.51 -10.12 2.84
C ALA A 77 -13.43 -11.65 2.92
N THR A 78 -12.25 -12.22 2.67
CA THR A 78 -12.04 -13.67 2.72
C THR A 78 -11.33 -14.13 3.98
N GLY A 79 -10.92 -13.21 4.85
CA GLY A 79 -10.23 -13.52 6.09
C GLY A 79 -8.84 -14.09 5.89
N LYS A 80 -8.13 -13.67 4.86
CA LYS A 80 -6.81 -14.21 4.51
C LYS A 80 -5.70 -13.21 4.77
N LEU A 81 -4.53 -13.75 5.09
CA LEU A 81 -3.28 -13.01 5.15
C LEU A 81 -2.35 -13.55 4.07
N TYR A 82 -2.01 -12.71 3.12
CA TYR A 82 -1.09 -13.10 2.04
C TYR A 82 0.32 -12.63 2.36
N ARG A 83 1.29 -13.45 1.97
CA ARG A 83 2.70 -13.08 1.98
C ARG A 83 3.24 -13.22 0.56
N CYS A 84 3.98 -12.22 0.11
CA CYS A 84 4.59 -12.28 -1.22
C CYS A 84 5.92 -11.53 -1.23
N THR A 85 6.69 -11.75 -2.29
CA THR A 85 7.89 -10.95 -2.54
C THR A 85 7.47 -9.70 -3.30
N TRP A 86 7.76 -8.53 -2.70
CA TRP A 86 7.47 -7.25 -3.34
C TRP A 86 8.58 -6.91 -4.33
N PRO A 87 8.27 -6.26 -5.47
CA PRO A 87 9.29 -5.98 -6.49
C PRO A 87 10.36 -4.99 -6.05
N ARG A 88 10.06 -4.16 -5.04
CA ARG A 88 10.98 -3.14 -4.52
C ARG A 88 10.99 -3.20 -2.99
N PRO A 89 12.10 -2.83 -2.34
CA PRO A 89 12.15 -2.87 -0.88
C PRO A 89 11.25 -1.81 -0.24
N GLY A 90 10.63 -2.19 0.87
CA GLY A 90 9.91 -1.24 1.72
C GLY A 90 10.88 -0.37 2.52
N LEU A 91 10.37 0.76 3.02
CA LEU A 91 11.14 1.64 3.90
C LEU A 91 11.26 0.97 5.26
N LYS A 92 12.49 0.82 5.73
CA LYS A 92 12.74 0.26 7.05
C LYS A 92 12.36 1.28 8.11
N LEU A 93 11.49 0.87 9.03
CA LEU A 93 11.07 1.71 10.13
C LEU A 93 12.02 1.56 11.31
N ASN A 94 11.99 2.52 12.24
CA ASN A 94 12.91 2.55 13.37
C ASN A 94 12.84 1.30 14.25
N PHE A 95 11.69 0.66 14.30
CA PHE A 95 11.46 -0.50 15.17
C PHE A 95 11.32 -1.81 14.38
N ASN A 96 11.68 -1.82 13.11
CA ASN A 96 11.75 -3.07 12.36
C ASN A 96 12.93 -3.90 12.86
N ALA A 97 12.68 -5.13 13.14
CA ALA A 97 13.71 -6.05 13.57
C ALA A 97 14.51 -6.59 12.37
#